data_f9c87e58dce8f1592ff347864cbb67a6
#
_entry.id   f9c87e58dce8f1592ff347864cbb67a6
#
_cell.length_a   1.000
_cell.length_b   1.000
_cell.length_c   1.000
_cell.angle_alpha   90.00
_cell.angle_beta   90.00
_cell.angle_gamma   90.00
#
_symmetry.space_group_name_H-M   'P 1'
#
loop_
_entity.id
_entity.type
_entity.pdbx_description
1 polymer ?
#
loop_
_entity_poly.entity_id
_entity_poly.type
_entity_poly.pdbx_seq_one_letter_code
_entity_poly.pdbx_strand_id
1 'polypeptide(L)'
;MNNAVGYAKPTERSNKILLGTDGIGADMIEEARIAYARLREFNVSAEPTTVWQWLENSLELFPDAKQDVVSFDYDFADSPWHAAFTTNMNVTDVEIAGEKVLTNSQPTRVDLQEVRAKANEQALRLYERLS
;
A
#
# COMPACT_ATOMS: atom_id res chain seq x y z
N MET A 1 1.28 0.71 8.43
CA MET A 1 0.77 1.06 9.79
C MET A 1 1.60 0.34 10.84
N ASN A 2 2.15 1.03 11.82
CA ASN A 2 2.95 0.39 12.87
C ASN A 2 2.04 0.02 14.06
N ASN A 3 1.88 -1.28 14.33
CA ASN A 3 1.05 -1.77 15.43
C ASN A 3 1.78 -1.83 16.77
N ALA A 4 3.10 -1.63 16.81
CA ALA A 4 3.91 -1.69 18.02
C ALA A 4 4.03 -0.35 18.75
N VAL A 5 3.75 0.76 18.07
CA VAL A 5 3.81 2.12 18.62
C VAL A 5 2.57 2.91 18.20
N GLY A 6 2.26 3.97 18.94
CA GLY A 6 1.15 4.85 18.58
C GLY A 6 1.36 5.53 17.21
N TYR A 7 0.27 5.92 16.57
CA TYR A 7 0.33 6.61 15.29
C TYR A 7 1.07 7.95 15.40
N ALA A 8 1.94 8.20 14.43
CA ALA A 8 2.60 9.48 14.33
C ALA A 8 1.59 10.59 14.03
N LYS A 9 1.91 11.80 14.49
CA LYS A 9 1.20 13.03 14.12
C LYS A 9 2.04 13.78 13.09
N PRO A 10 1.91 13.47 11.80
CA PRO A 10 2.83 13.98 10.77
C PRO A 10 2.76 15.50 10.64
N THR A 11 1.60 16.12 10.88
CA THR A 11 1.41 17.56 10.79
C THR A 11 2.14 18.37 11.87
N GLU A 12 2.60 17.74 12.95
CA GLU A 12 3.40 18.38 13.99
C GLU A 12 4.90 18.39 13.67
N ARG A 13 5.31 17.88 12.51
CA ARG A 13 6.70 17.75 12.08
C ARG A 13 6.97 18.56 10.84
N SER A 14 8.18 19.12 10.77
CA SER A 14 8.68 19.85 9.59
C SER A 14 9.33 18.94 8.54
N ASN A 15 9.49 17.68 8.84
CA ASN A 15 10.15 16.73 7.94
C ASN A 15 9.22 16.32 6.79
N LYS A 16 9.81 15.96 5.65
CA LYS A 16 9.08 15.33 4.55
C LYS A 16 8.51 13.99 5.04
N ILE A 17 7.23 13.77 4.78
CA ILE A 17 6.50 12.59 5.19
C ILE A 17 6.42 11.63 4.00
N LEU A 18 6.64 10.35 4.26
CA LEU A 18 6.44 9.26 3.32
C LEU A 18 5.51 8.24 3.96
N LEU A 19 4.76 7.52 3.13
CA LEU A 19 3.94 6.39 3.57
C LEU A 19 4.67 5.07 3.31
N GLY A 20 4.35 4.08 4.12
CA GLY A 20 4.86 2.72 3.98
C GLY A 20 3.94 1.73 4.69
N THR A 21 3.83 0.53 4.15
CA THR A 21 2.94 -0.53 4.65
C THR A 21 3.46 -1.26 5.88
N ASP A 22 4.74 -1.03 6.27
CA ASP A 22 5.41 -1.85 7.29
C ASP A 22 5.43 -3.34 6.87
N GLY A 23 5.52 -4.26 7.81
CA GLY A 23 5.58 -5.71 7.54
C GLY A 23 4.23 -6.43 7.58
N ILE A 24 3.11 -5.74 7.68
CA ILE A 24 1.78 -6.34 7.91
C ILE A 24 0.90 -6.21 6.68
N GLY A 25 0.85 -5.03 6.08
CA GLY A 25 0.09 -4.77 4.87
C GLY A 25 0.98 -4.73 3.63
N ALA A 26 0.36 -4.69 2.45
CA ALA A 26 1.05 -4.50 1.17
C ALA A 26 0.30 -3.54 0.24
N ASP A 27 -0.78 -2.91 0.72
CA ASP A 27 -1.62 -2.02 -0.06
C ASP A 27 -1.33 -0.55 0.30
N MET A 28 -0.60 0.13 -0.59
CA MET A 28 -0.25 1.55 -0.42
C MET A 28 -1.45 2.49 -0.56
N ILE A 29 -2.50 2.09 -1.28
CA ILE A 29 -3.74 2.87 -1.38
C ILE A 29 -4.51 2.80 -0.06
N GLU A 30 -4.54 1.62 0.58
CA GLU A 30 -5.11 1.48 1.92
C GLU A 30 -4.34 2.32 2.95
N GLU A 31 -3.01 2.33 2.90
CA GLU A 31 -2.20 3.19 3.77
C GLU A 31 -2.49 4.67 3.56
N ALA A 32 -2.66 5.12 2.32
CA ALA A 32 -3.05 6.50 2.02
C ALA A 32 -4.44 6.82 2.59
N ARG A 33 -5.40 5.92 2.47
CA ARG A 33 -6.75 6.04 3.03
C ARG A 33 -6.76 6.17 4.53
N ILE A 34 -6.00 5.31 5.21
CA ILE A 34 -5.85 5.33 6.67
C ILE A 34 -5.14 6.63 7.11
N ALA A 35 -4.07 7.01 6.41
CA ALA A 35 -3.35 8.24 6.68
C ALA A 35 -4.26 9.47 6.54
N TYR A 36 -5.12 9.50 5.51
CA TYR A 36 -6.10 10.55 5.32
C TYR A 36 -7.13 10.59 6.46
N ALA A 37 -7.71 9.46 6.83
CA ALA A 37 -8.66 9.37 7.93
C ALA A 37 -8.04 9.89 9.24
N ARG A 38 -6.81 9.49 9.54
CA ARG A 38 -6.07 9.96 10.73
C ARG A 38 -5.74 11.45 10.67
N LEU A 39 -5.38 11.97 9.49
CA LEU A 39 -5.13 13.40 9.30
C LEU A 39 -6.39 14.22 9.59
N ARG A 40 -7.55 13.75 9.14
CA ARG A 40 -8.83 14.41 9.35
C ARG A 40 -9.28 14.49 10.81
N GLU A 41 -8.79 13.64 11.68
CA GLU A 41 -9.06 13.73 13.13
C GLU A 41 -8.49 15.01 13.73
N PHE A 42 -7.40 15.53 13.19
CA PHE A 42 -6.70 16.71 13.70
C PHE A 42 -6.91 17.95 12.84
N ASN A 43 -7.20 17.75 11.56
CA ASN A 43 -7.42 18.82 10.60
C ASN A 43 -8.59 18.50 9.67
N VAL A 44 -9.77 19.01 10.03
CA VAL A 44 -11.02 18.80 9.27
C VAL A 44 -11.00 19.43 7.87
N SER A 45 -10.07 20.34 7.60
CA SER A 45 -9.89 20.97 6.29
C SER A 45 -8.85 20.26 5.42
N ALA A 46 -8.23 19.18 5.91
CA ALA A 46 -7.28 18.43 5.11
C ALA A 46 -7.97 17.78 3.92
N GLU A 47 -7.28 17.79 2.78
CA GLU A 47 -7.73 17.18 1.53
C GLU A 47 -6.93 15.91 1.22
N PRO A 48 -7.48 14.96 0.45
CA PRO A 48 -6.77 13.75 0.02
C PRO A 48 -5.46 14.02 -0.72
N THR A 49 -5.35 15.17 -1.41
CA THR A 49 -4.12 15.62 -2.08
C THR A 49 -2.91 15.67 -1.14
N THR A 50 -3.12 15.95 0.15
CA THR A 50 -2.04 15.96 1.14
C THR A 50 -1.41 14.57 1.29
N VAL A 51 -2.22 13.53 1.44
CA VAL A 51 -1.69 12.16 1.61
C VAL A 51 -1.22 11.58 0.28
N TRP A 52 -1.81 12.01 -0.84
CA TRP A 52 -1.30 11.67 -2.16
C TRP A 52 0.13 12.19 -2.36
N GLN A 53 0.40 13.43 -1.95
CA GLN A 53 1.75 13.98 -1.94
C GLN A 53 2.72 13.15 -1.07
N TRP A 54 2.24 12.55 0.03
CA TRP A 54 3.08 11.68 0.86
C TRP A 54 3.44 10.36 0.16
N LEU A 55 2.58 9.83 -0.71
CA LEU A 55 2.91 8.72 -1.61
C LEU A 55 3.99 9.14 -2.62
N GLU A 56 3.77 10.28 -3.29
CA GLU A 56 4.68 10.79 -4.31
C GLU A 56 6.06 11.17 -3.76
N ASN A 57 6.15 11.59 -2.51
CA ASN A 57 7.41 11.89 -1.85
C ASN A 57 8.40 10.71 -1.85
N SER A 58 7.91 9.49 -1.91
CA SER A 58 8.75 8.29 -2.02
C SER A 58 9.58 8.29 -3.32
N LEU A 59 9.02 8.80 -4.42
CA LEU A 59 9.66 8.88 -5.73
C LEU A 59 10.80 9.90 -5.79
N GLU A 60 10.82 10.86 -4.88
CA GLU A 60 11.95 11.78 -4.74
C GLU A 60 13.12 11.13 -4.00
N LEU A 61 12.81 10.30 -3.00
CA LEU A 61 13.82 9.58 -2.21
C LEU A 61 14.38 8.38 -2.98
N PHE A 62 13.53 7.72 -3.77
CA PHE A 62 13.84 6.55 -4.60
C PHE A 62 13.50 6.82 -6.08
N PRO A 63 14.34 7.59 -6.79
CA PRO A 63 14.03 8.01 -8.18
C PRO A 63 13.84 6.87 -9.16
N ASP A 64 14.49 5.74 -8.94
CA ASP A 64 14.39 4.55 -9.79
C ASP A 64 12.98 3.95 -9.77
N ALA A 65 12.24 4.11 -8.67
CA ALA A 65 10.86 3.66 -8.55
C ALA A 65 9.88 4.43 -9.47
N LYS A 66 10.30 5.51 -10.13
CA LYS A 66 9.48 6.18 -11.16
C LYS A 66 9.18 5.33 -12.39
N GLN A 67 9.94 4.26 -12.58
CA GLN A 67 9.74 3.31 -13.67
C GLN A 67 8.79 2.17 -13.29
N ASP A 68 8.45 2.06 -12.00
CA ASP A 68 7.54 1.05 -11.51
C ASP A 68 6.09 1.50 -11.75
N VAL A 69 5.28 0.59 -12.28
CA VAL A 69 3.90 0.89 -12.63
C VAL A 69 2.97 -0.12 -11.97
N VAL A 70 1.91 0.37 -11.34
CA VAL A 70 0.84 -0.45 -10.77
C VAL A 70 -0.47 -0.07 -11.46
N SER A 71 -1.16 -1.06 -12.03
CA SER A 71 -2.47 -0.89 -12.65
C SER A 71 -3.56 -1.48 -11.77
N PHE A 72 -4.69 -0.81 -11.73
CA PHE A 72 -5.86 -1.20 -10.93
C PHE A 72 -7.08 -1.42 -11.83
N ASP A 73 -7.94 -2.36 -11.42
CA ASP A 73 -9.27 -2.56 -12.00
C ASP A 73 -10.23 -1.47 -11.46
N TYR A 74 -10.06 -0.25 -11.97
CA TYR A 74 -10.87 0.89 -11.61
C TYR A 74 -10.79 2.01 -12.64
N ASP A 75 -11.88 2.25 -13.36
CA ASP A 75 -11.94 3.15 -14.52
C ASP A 75 -11.86 4.66 -14.18
N PHE A 76 -12.05 5.04 -12.92
CA PHE A 76 -12.20 6.44 -12.51
C PHE A 76 -11.10 6.92 -11.54
N ALA A 77 -9.98 6.20 -11.42
CA ALA A 77 -8.89 6.54 -10.50
C ALA A 77 -8.02 7.70 -11.02
N ASP A 78 -8.64 8.80 -11.41
CA ASP A 78 -7.99 9.99 -11.96
C ASP A 78 -7.76 11.09 -10.92
N SER A 79 -8.06 10.82 -9.65
CA SER A 79 -8.05 11.82 -8.59
C SER A 79 -7.65 11.22 -7.23
N PRO A 80 -6.89 11.95 -6.39
CA PRO A 80 -6.63 11.56 -5.00
C PRO A 80 -7.88 11.26 -4.18
N TRP A 81 -9.03 11.87 -4.54
CA TRP A 81 -10.32 11.59 -3.90
C TRP A 81 -10.77 10.15 -4.14
N HIS A 82 -10.55 9.60 -5.33
CA HIS A 82 -10.88 8.20 -5.62
C HIS A 82 -10.03 7.27 -4.75
N ALA A 83 -8.72 7.50 -4.63
CA ALA A 83 -7.86 6.71 -3.76
C ALA A 83 -8.30 6.78 -2.29
N ALA A 84 -8.74 7.95 -1.81
CA ALA A 84 -9.16 8.14 -0.42
C ALA A 84 -10.52 7.49 -0.09
N PHE A 85 -11.44 7.35 -1.04
CA PHE A 85 -12.81 6.93 -0.77
C PHE A 85 -13.26 5.66 -1.50
N THR A 86 -12.50 5.18 -2.50
CA THR A 86 -12.82 3.93 -3.19
C THR A 86 -12.25 2.74 -2.43
N THR A 87 -13.08 1.75 -2.20
CA THR A 87 -12.69 0.44 -1.68
C THR A 87 -12.60 -0.56 -2.82
N ASN A 88 -11.85 -1.64 -2.62
CA ASN A 88 -11.74 -2.76 -3.58
C ASN A 88 -11.12 -2.36 -4.94
N MET A 89 -10.14 -1.48 -4.92
CA MET A 89 -9.28 -1.27 -6.07
C MET A 89 -8.31 -2.44 -6.18
N ASN A 90 -8.64 -3.42 -7.04
CA ASN A 90 -7.80 -4.60 -7.21
C ASN A 90 -6.63 -4.30 -8.13
N VAL A 91 -5.43 -4.70 -7.73
CA VAL A 91 -4.24 -4.62 -8.58
C VAL A 91 -4.35 -5.69 -9.68
N THR A 92 -4.26 -5.28 -10.93
CA THR A 92 -4.28 -6.17 -12.10
C THR A 92 -2.90 -6.46 -12.62
N ASP A 93 -2.07 -5.44 -12.74
CA ASP A 93 -0.72 -5.57 -13.28
C ASP A 93 0.28 -4.79 -12.44
N VAL A 94 1.50 -5.33 -12.34
CA VAL A 94 2.64 -4.66 -11.71
C VAL A 94 3.86 -4.84 -12.58
N GLU A 95 4.52 -3.74 -12.89
CA GLU A 95 5.79 -3.69 -13.60
C GLU A 95 6.84 -3.04 -12.71
N ILE A 96 7.99 -3.69 -12.55
CA ILE A 96 9.13 -3.19 -11.77
C ILE A 96 10.34 -3.13 -12.70
N ALA A 97 10.90 -1.94 -12.86
CA ALA A 97 12.04 -1.69 -13.74
C ALA A 97 11.84 -2.23 -15.18
N GLY A 98 10.63 -2.13 -15.71
CA GLY A 98 10.27 -2.61 -17.05
C GLY A 98 9.94 -4.12 -17.13
N GLU A 99 9.95 -4.84 -16.02
CA GLU A 99 9.61 -6.26 -15.97
C GLU A 99 8.26 -6.49 -15.29
N LYS A 100 7.35 -7.19 -16.00
CA LYS A 100 6.05 -7.55 -15.42
C LYS A 100 6.19 -8.65 -14.38
N VAL A 101 5.88 -8.33 -13.13
CA VAL A 101 5.90 -9.25 -11.99
C VAL A 101 4.51 -9.75 -11.60
N LEU A 102 3.45 -9.02 -12.03
CA LEU A 102 2.05 -9.42 -11.95
C LEU A 102 1.37 -9.11 -13.28
N THR A 103 0.51 -10.00 -13.75
CA THR A 103 -0.31 -9.81 -14.95
C THR A 103 -1.67 -10.47 -14.77
N ASN A 104 -2.75 -9.74 -15.04
CA ASN A 104 -4.13 -10.20 -14.80
C ASN A 104 -4.31 -10.75 -13.37
N SER A 105 -3.76 -10.06 -12.38
CA SER A 105 -3.76 -10.46 -10.96
C SER A 105 -3.08 -11.81 -10.67
N GLN A 106 -2.22 -12.29 -11.58
CA GLN A 106 -1.44 -13.51 -11.40
C GLN A 106 0.06 -13.19 -11.40
N PRO A 107 0.83 -13.66 -10.39
CA PRO A 107 2.28 -13.51 -10.38
C PRO A 107 2.91 -14.22 -11.60
N THR A 108 3.93 -13.60 -12.18
CA THR A 108 4.60 -14.16 -13.37
C THR A 108 5.74 -15.11 -13.04
N ARG A 109 6.25 -15.04 -11.80
CA ARG A 109 7.49 -15.73 -11.38
C ARG A 109 7.28 -16.90 -10.43
N VAL A 110 6.07 -17.04 -9.87
CA VAL A 110 5.77 -18.06 -8.85
C VAL A 110 4.42 -18.72 -9.11
N ASP A 111 4.31 -20.00 -8.74
CA ASP A 111 3.03 -20.68 -8.68
C ASP A 111 2.31 -20.28 -7.38
N LEU A 112 1.27 -19.46 -7.54
CA LEU A 112 0.50 -18.94 -6.40
C LEU A 112 -0.20 -20.08 -5.63
N GLN A 113 -0.62 -21.17 -6.29
CA GLN A 113 -1.27 -22.30 -5.64
C GLN A 113 -0.28 -23.05 -4.76
N GLU A 114 0.93 -23.30 -5.26
CA GLU A 114 2.00 -23.94 -4.49
C GLU A 114 2.41 -23.08 -3.28
N VAL A 115 2.57 -21.78 -3.48
CA VAL A 115 2.92 -20.84 -2.38
C VAL A 115 1.84 -20.85 -1.31
N ARG A 116 0.56 -20.80 -1.67
CA ARG A 116 -0.56 -20.84 -0.72
C ARG A 116 -0.63 -22.16 0.03
N ALA A 117 -0.42 -23.28 -0.66
CA ALA A 117 -0.41 -24.61 -0.04
C ALA A 117 0.70 -24.71 1.02
N LYS A 118 1.92 -24.28 0.68
CA LYS A 118 3.05 -24.25 1.62
C LYS A 118 2.80 -23.31 2.81
N ALA A 119 2.24 -22.13 2.55
CA ALA A 119 1.91 -21.16 3.60
C ALA A 119 0.89 -21.75 4.59
N ASN A 120 -0.17 -22.38 4.10
CA ASN A 120 -1.17 -23.03 4.94
C ASN A 120 -0.56 -24.15 5.79
N GLU A 121 0.30 -24.98 5.22
CA GLU A 121 1.00 -26.04 5.96
C GLU A 121 1.82 -25.45 7.13
N GLN A 122 2.57 -24.37 6.87
CA GLN A 122 3.36 -23.73 7.92
C GLN A 122 2.48 -23.05 8.97
N ALA A 123 1.35 -22.46 8.57
CA ALA A 123 0.41 -21.85 9.49
C ALA A 123 -0.17 -22.90 10.46
N LEU A 124 -0.58 -24.06 9.95
CA LEU A 124 -1.07 -25.18 10.79
C LEU A 124 -0.01 -25.62 11.81
N ARG A 125 1.23 -25.82 11.36
CA ARG A 125 2.35 -26.16 12.26
C ARG A 125 2.60 -25.10 13.34
N LEU A 126 2.43 -23.82 13.00
CA LEU A 126 2.56 -22.73 13.96
C LEU A 126 1.44 -22.81 15.02
N TYR A 127 0.20 -22.96 14.59
CA TYR A 127 -0.94 -23.07 15.52
C TYR A 127 -0.86 -24.27 16.45
N GLU A 128 -0.39 -25.42 15.98
CA GLU A 128 -0.13 -26.61 16.81
C GLU A 128 0.91 -26.35 17.90
N ARG A 129 1.87 -25.44 17.67
CA ARG A 129 2.89 -25.09 18.69
C ARG A 129 2.41 -24.04 19.70
N LEU A 130 1.35 -23.31 19.35
CA LEU A 130 0.80 -22.24 20.19
C LEU A 130 -0.38 -22.74 21.05
N SER A 131 -0.93 -23.90 20.74
CA SER A 131 -1.98 -24.59 21.51
C SER A 131 -1.39 -25.45 22.62
#